data_4d4c48884819e1f0feb203efbc23d1f8
#
_entry.id   4d4c48884819e1f0feb203efbc23d1f8
#
_cell.length_a   1.000
_cell.length_b   1.000
_cell.length_c   1.000
_cell.angle_alpha   90.00
_cell.angle_beta   90.00
_cell.angle_gamma   90.00
#
_symmetry.space_group_name_H-M   'P 1'
#
loop_
_entity.id
_entity.type
_entity.pdbx_description
1 polymer ?
#
loop_
_entity_poly.entity_id
_entity_poly.type
_entity_poly.pdbx_seq_one_letter_code
_entity_poly.pdbx_strand_id
1 'polypeptide(L)'
;NLRAEDVAGNVVPESLCAELDAAMDSESVFRSSKLRTVGKAKVCNVYAPVRHNGKTLGLVVRETNMATRESNGRYESESISAGKQLYEMIPRGQFPYRNPVMNQRHNARVADGFIVLTVDGIVRYASPNAISCFRRLGSVSTMQGEYLSEIGTKLLHENDPVLETLPLVLSGKAAVDSELDANKAAVSMRSLPLMDANGRVGGIVLCRDVSELGRGQKELQTRD
;
A
#
# COMPACT_ATOMS: atom_id res chain seq x y z
N ASN A 1 -8.92 -10.61 0.75
CA ASN A 1 -9.13 -10.77 -0.69
C ASN A 1 -10.55 -11.20 -0.94
N LEU A 2 -11.28 -10.43 -1.77
CA LEU A 2 -12.63 -10.80 -2.23
C LEU A 2 -12.57 -11.88 -3.35
N ARG A 3 -11.41 -12.02 -3.98
CA ARG A 3 -11.15 -13.03 -5.02
C ARG A 3 -10.03 -13.95 -4.56
N ALA A 4 -10.22 -15.25 -4.78
CA ALA A 4 -9.21 -16.27 -4.45
C ALA A 4 -8.16 -16.41 -5.56
N GLU A 5 -8.45 -15.98 -6.79
CA GLU A 5 -7.62 -16.20 -7.98
C GLU A 5 -7.17 -14.89 -8.60
N ASP A 6 -5.99 -14.91 -9.21
CA ASP A 6 -5.52 -13.84 -10.08
C ASP A 6 -6.39 -13.80 -11.35
N VAL A 7 -6.81 -12.60 -11.71
CA VAL A 7 -7.65 -12.37 -12.91
C VAL A 7 -6.84 -11.75 -14.06
N ALA A 8 -5.53 -11.61 -13.92
CA ALA A 8 -4.67 -11.08 -14.97
C ALA A 8 -4.78 -11.91 -16.25
N GLY A 9 -4.93 -11.25 -17.38
CA GLY A 9 -5.11 -11.89 -18.68
C GLY A 9 -6.53 -12.40 -18.98
N ASN A 10 -7.45 -12.34 -18.01
CA ASN A 10 -8.84 -12.75 -18.24
C ASN A 10 -9.60 -11.68 -19.05
N VAL A 11 -10.50 -12.17 -19.90
CA VAL A 11 -11.41 -11.30 -20.65
C VAL A 11 -12.45 -10.71 -19.70
N VAL A 12 -12.74 -9.42 -19.85
CA VAL A 12 -13.76 -8.73 -19.08
C VAL A 12 -15.13 -9.33 -19.39
N PRO A 13 -15.95 -9.67 -18.39
CA PRO A 13 -17.32 -10.14 -18.63
C PRO A 13 -18.16 -9.11 -19.37
N GLU A 14 -18.95 -9.54 -20.35
CA GLU A 14 -19.80 -8.66 -21.16
C GLU A 14 -20.75 -7.80 -20.30
N SER A 15 -21.22 -8.34 -19.19
CA SER A 15 -22.07 -7.63 -18.21
C SER A 15 -21.43 -6.38 -17.59
N LEU A 16 -20.10 -6.22 -17.72
CA LEU A 16 -19.33 -5.06 -17.23
C LEU A 16 -18.95 -4.08 -18.34
N CYS A 17 -19.01 -4.47 -19.62
CA CYS A 17 -18.48 -3.64 -20.70
C CYS A 17 -19.10 -2.23 -20.72
N ALA A 18 -20.43 -2.13 -20.65
CA ALA A 18 -21.11 -0.83 -20.67
C ALA A 18 -20.72 0.09 -19.47
N GLU A 19 -20.45 -0.51 -18.31
CA GLU A 19 -20.03 0.23 -17.11
C GLU A 19 -18.56 0.68 -17.23
N LEU A 20 -17.72 -0.17 -17.80
CA LEU A 20 -16.32 0.15 -18.05
C LEU A 20 -16.18 1.21 -19.15
N ASP A 21 -16.97 1.14 -20.21
CA ASP A 21 -17.00 2.16 -21.27
C ASP A 21 -17.38 3.53 -20.68
N ALA A 22 -18.44 3.60 -19.89
CA ALA A 22 -18.84 4.82 -19.20
C ALA A 22 -17.76 5.36 -18.26
N ALA A 23 -17.02 4.47 -17.59
CA ALA A 23 -15.91 4.85 -16.71
C ALA A 23 -14.67 5.31 -17.52
N MET A 24 -14.41 4.73 -18.70
CA MET A 24 -13.32 5.14 -19.61
C MET A 24 -13.56 6.54 -20.17
N ASP A 25 -14.81 6.88 -20.46
CA ASP A 25 -15.22 8.19 -20.99
C ASP A 25 -15.30 9.26 -19.88
N SER A 26 -15.38 8.86 -18.62
CA SER A 26 -15.45 9.79 -17.50
C SER A 26 -14.16 10.59 -17.33
N GLU A 27 -14.29 11.89 -17.06
CA GLU A 27 -13.13 12.76 -16.75
C GLU A 27 -12.62 12.60 -15.31
N SER A 28 -13.42 12.01 -14.45
CA SER A 28 -13.14 11.86 -13.03
C SER A 28 -13.39 10.44 -12.54
N VAL A 29 -13.19 10.21 -11.25
CA VAL A 29 -13.52 8.93 -10.61
C VAL A 29 -15.00 8.62 -10.79
N PHE A 30 -15.30 7.50 -11.41
CA PHE A 30 -16.64 6.99 -11.66
C PHE A 30 -17.01 5.94 -10.60
N ARG A 31 -18.14 6.11 -9.94
CA ARG A 31 -18.66 5.15 -8.98
C ARG A 31 -19.87 4.42 -9.59
N SER A 32 -19.81 3.10 -9.61
CA SER A 32 -20.96 2.29 -10.04
C SER A 32 -22.16 2.49 -9.11
N SER A 33 -23.34 2.62 -9.70
CA SER A 33 -24.61 2.56 -8.96
C SER A 33 -25.05 1.12 -8.73
N LYS A 34 -24.44 0.15 -9.43
CA LYS A 34 -24.82 -1.28 -9.36
C LYS A 34 -24.02 -1.97 -8.26
N LEU A 35 -24.72 -2.78 -7.48
CA LEU A 35 -24.12 -3.70 -6.54
C LEU A 35 -23.87 -5.04 -7.22
N ARG A 36 -22.69 -5.59 -7.02
CA ARG A 36 -22.31 -6.92 -7.49
C ARG A 36 -22.08 -7.86 -6.31
N THR A 37 -22.27 -9.14 -6.54
CA THR A 37 -21.93 -10.17 -5.55
C THR A 37 -20.60 -10.80 -5.95
N VAL A 38 -19.63 -10.74 -5.06
CA VAL A 38 -18.33 -11.42 -5.19
C VAL A 38 -18.19 -12.36 -4.00
N GLY A 39 -18.28 -13.65 -4.26
CA GLY A 39 -18.39 -14.64 -3.19
C GLY A 39 -19.66 -14.42 -2.35
N LYS A 40 -19.49 -14.15 -1.05
CA LYS A 40 -20.58 -13.83 -0.11
C LYS A 40 -20.75 -12.32 0.14
N ALA A 41 -19.93 -11.47 -0.46
CA ALA A 41 -19.93 -10.03 -0.23
C ALA A 41 -20.67 -9.28 -1.35
N LYS A 42 -21.44 -8.26 -0.97
CA LYS A 42 -21.95 -7.25 -1.91
C LYS A 42 -20.91 -6.13 -2.04
N VAL A 43 -20.49 -5.86 -3.26
CA VAL A 43 -19.44 -4.87 -3.57
C VAL A 43 -19.98 -3.78 -4.49
N CYS A 44 -19.43 -2.59 -4.31
CA CYS A 44 -19.58 -1.45 -5.22
C CYS A 44 -18.24 -1.19 -5.88
N ASN A 45 -18.21 -0.98 -7.18
CA ASN A 45 -17.01 -0.64 -7.92
C ASN A 45 -16.82 0.87 -7.98
N VAL A 46 -15.57 1.29 -7.78
CA VAL A 46 -15.10 2.64 -8.02
C VAL A 46 -13.98 2.55 -9.06
N TYR A 47 -14.13 3.27 -10.15
CA TYR A 47 -13.22 3.28 -11.29
C TYR A 47 -12.48 4.61 -11.33
N ALA A 48 -11.16 4.56 -11.39
CA ALA A 48 -10.32 5.73 -11.58
C ALA A 48 -9.64 5.63 -12.95
N PRO A 49 -9.95 6.53 -13.91
CA PRO A 49 -9.31 6.51 -15.21
C PRO A 49 -7.85 6.93 -15.10
N VAL A 50 -6.96 6.14 -15.70
CA VAL A 50 -5.54 6.46 -15.88
C VAL A 50 -5.39 7.13 -17.24
N ARG A 51 -5.03 8.41 -17.27
CA ARG A 51 -5.00 9.22 -18.47
C ARG A 51 -3.61 9.73 -18.80
N HIS A 52 -3.33 9.84 -20.11
CA HIS A 52 -2.13 10.47 -20.64
C HIS A 52 -2.46 11.24 -21.91
N ASN A 53 -2.08 12.51 -21.95
CA ASN A 53 -2.32 13.41 -23.12
C ASN A 53 -3.79 13.38 -23.60
N GLY A 54 -4.75 13.47 -22.66
CA GLY A 54 -6.18 13.47 -22.96
C GLY A 54 -6.78 12.10 -23.31
N LYS A 55 -5.96 11.05 -23.40
CA LYS A 55 -6.38 9.69 -23.75
C LYS A 55 -6.43 8.80 -22.50
N THR A 56 -7.52 8.04 -22.31
CA THR A 56 -7.60 7.05 -21.24
C THR A 56 -6.80 5.80 -21.66
N LEU A 57 -5.82 5.42 -20.84
CA LEU A 57 -4.98 4.24 -21.04
C LEU A 57 -5.57 2.98 -20.41
N GLY A 58 -6.37 3.16 -19.35
CA GLY A 58 -6.98 2.08 -18.61
C GLY A 58 -7.70 2.57 -17.37
N LEU A 59 -8.20 1.65 -16.59
CA LEU A 59 -8.93 1.92 -15.36
C LEU A 59 -8.28 1.22 -14.16
N VAL A 60 -8.12 1.93 -13.05
CA VAL A 60 -7.89 1.31 -11.75
C VAL A 60 -9.24 1.06 -11.10
N VAL A 61 -9.54 -0.20 -10.80
CA VAL A 61 -10.83 -0.60 -10.22
C VAL A 61 -10.65 -0.95 -8.74
N ARG A 62 -11.41 -0.28 -7.88
CA ARG A 62 -11.50 -0.59 -6.46
C ARG A 62 -12.85 -1.22 -6.16
N GLU A 63 -12.83 -2.48 -5.75
CA GLU A 63 -14.00 -3.16 -5.22
C GLU A 63 -14.15 -2.87 -3.72
N THR A 64 -15.23 -2.23 -3.32
CA THR A 64 -15.51 -1.88 -1.92
C THR A 64 -16.66 -2.71 -1.40
N ASN A 65 -16.45 -3.44 -0.29
CA ASN A 65 -17.50 -4.17 0.39
C ASN A 65 -18.48 -3.17 1.05
N MET A 66 -19.77 -3.32 0.77
CA MET A 66 -20.79 -2.42 1.30
C MET A 66 -20.98 -2.55 2.81
N ALA A 67 -20.68 -3.71 3.41
CA ALA A 67 -20.75 -3.90 4.85
C ALA A 67 -19.70 -3.08 5.63
N THR A 68 -18.60 -2.67 4.96
CA THR A 68 -17.53 -1.87 5.56
C THR A 68 -17.63 -0.37 5.23
N ARG A 69 -18.67 0.03 4.49
CA ARG A 69 -18.83 1.41 3.99
C ARG A 69 -19.08 2.45 5.08
N GLU A 70 -19.57 2.04 6.24
CA GLU A 70 -19.85 2.94 7.36
C GLU A 70 -18.59 3.48 8.06
N SER A 71 -17.42 2.94 7.73
CA SER A 71 -16.13 3.37 8.29
C SER A 71 -15.37 4.37 7.39
N ASN A 72 -16.05 5.23 6.65
CA ASN A 72 -15.45 6.28 5.81
C ASN A 72 -14.68 7.32 6.65
N GLY A 73 -13.61 6.87 7.28
CA GLY A 73 -12.73 7.68 8.09
C GLY A 73 -11.54 8.22 7.31
N ARG A 74 -10.67 8.88 8.03
CA ARG A 74 -9.41 9.43 7.52
C ARG A 74 -8.56 8.41 6.75
N TYR A 75 -8.61 7.12 7.13
CA TYR A 75 -7.94 6.05 6.41
C TYR A 75 -8.37 5.98 4.93
N GLU A 76 -9.66 6.00 4.65
CA GLU A 76 -10.16 5.91 3.28
C GLU A 76 -9.75 7.12 2.45
N SER A 77 -9.88 8.33 2.98
CA SER A 77 -9.50 9.56 2.28
C SER A 77 -8.01 9.60 1.97
N GLU A 78 -7.15 9.23 2.92
CA GLU A 78 -5.69 9.19 2.72
C GLU A 78 -5.27 8.08 1.76
N SER A 79 -5.90 6.90 1.82
CA SER A 79 -5.61 5.80 0.87
C SER A 79 -6.07 6.11 -0.55
N ILE A 80 -7.21 6.78 -0.73
CA ILE A 80 -7.68 7.24 -2.03
C ILE A 80 -6.73 8.30 -2.61
N SER A 81 -6.34 9.28 -1.78
CA SER A 81 -5.42 10.35 -2.20
C SER A 81 -4.06 9.80 -2.63
N ALA A 82 -3.46 8.92 -1.83
CA ALA A 82 -2.19 8.31 -2.17
C ALA A 82 -2.32 7.36 -3.38
N GLY A 83 -3.40 6.59 -3.47
CA GLY A 83 -3.72 5.75 -4.63
C GLY A 83 -3.81 6.59 -5.91
N LYS A 84 -4.51 7.74 -5.86
CA LYS A 84 -4.58 8.67 -6.99
C LYS A 84 -3.19 9.10 -7.46
N GLN A 85 -2.32 9.52 -6.55
CA GLN A 85 -0.95 9.89 -6.89
C GLN A 85 -0.19 8.72 -7.53
N LEU A 86 -0.32 7.51 -7.00
CA LEU A 86 0.36 6.33 -7.54
C LEU A 86 -0.06 6.02 -9.00
N TYR A 87 -1.37 5.99 -9.31
CA TYR A 87 -1.76 5.68 -10.69
C TYR A 87 -1.56 6.85 -11.65
N GLU A 88 -1.49 8.10 -11.18
CA GLU A 88 -1.05 9.24 -11.99
C GLU A 88 0.46 9.18 -12.35
N MET A 89 1.26 8.43 -11.60
CA MET A 89 2.66 8.16 -11.92
C MET A 89 2.83 7.16 -13.07
N ILE A 90 1.84 6.29 -13.32
CA ILE A 90 1.90 5.25 -14.36
C ILE A 90 2.15 5.85 -15.76
N PRO A 91 1.32 6.79 -16.25
CA PRO A 91 1.48 7.34 -17.58
C PRO A 91 2.75 8.19 -17.75
N ARG A 92 3.33 8.65 -16.63
CA ARG A 92 4.61 9.38 -16.62
C ARG A 92 5.85 8.48 -16.54
N GLY A 93 5.65 7.16 -16.46
CA GLY A 93 6.75 6.21 -16.27
C GLY A 93 7.46 6.33 -14.92
N GLN A 94 6.84 7.00 -13.95
CA GLN A 94 7.39 7.23 -12.60
C GLN A 94 6.92 6.19 -11.59
N PHE A 95 5.94 5.35 -11.96
CA PHE A 95 5.46 4.29 -11.07
C PHE A 95 6.59 3.29 -10.83
N PRO A 96 6.93 2.99 -9.56
CA PRO A 96 8.03 2.09 -9.25
C PRO A 96 7.71 0.68 -9.73
N TYR A 97 8.38 0.28 -10.83
CA TYR A 97 8.22 -1.05 -11.41
C TYR A 97 8.87 -2.07 -10.50
N ARG A 98 8.15 -3.13 -10.23
CA ARG A 98 8.66 -4.24 -9.41
C ARG A 98 9.31 -5.28 -10.31
N ASN A 99 10.54 -5.67 -9.97
CA ASN A 99 11.15 -6.87 -10.55
C ASN A 99 10.30 -8.09 -10.12
N PRO A 100 9.74 -8.89 -11.05
CA PRO A 100 8.89 -10.04 -10.73
C PRO A 100 9.58 -11.13 -9.90
N VAL A 101 10.91 -11.11 -9.85
CA VAL A 101 11.72 -12.04 -9.03
C VAL A 101 11.72 -11.65 -7.54
N MET A 102 11.30 -10.45 -7.18
CA MET A 102 11.26 -10.03 -5.78
C MET A 102 10.10 -10.71 -5.02
N ASN A 103 10.48 -11.29 -3.92
CA ASN A 103 9.75 -12.08 -2.93
C ASN A 103 8.26 -11.73 -2.80
N GLN A 104 7.38 -12.73 -3.01
CA GLN A 104 5.93 -12.63 -2.80
C GLN A 104 5.55 -12.20 -1.36
N ARG A 105 6.47 -12.32 -0.39
CA ARG A 105 6.29 -11.88 1.00
C ARG A 105 5.99 -10.39 1.14
N HIS A 106 6.56 -9.56 0.25
CA HIS A 106 6.40 -8.10 0.29
C HIS A 106 5.24 -7.57 -0.57
N ASN A 107 4.40 -8.45 -1.13
CA ASN A 107 3.20 -8.01 -1.84
C ASN A 107 2.25 -7.30 -0.89
N ALA A 108 1.84 -6.09 -1.27
CA ALA A 108 0.86 -5.32 -0.53
C ALA A 108 -0.45 -6.11 -0.33
N ARG A 109 -1.01 -6.03 0.86
CA ARG A 109 -2.30 -6.64 1.21
C ARG A 109 -3.22 -5.58 1.79
N VAL A 110 -4.52 -5.79 1.68
CA VAL A 110 -5.54 -4.85 2.19
C VAL A 110 -5.41 -4.60 3.70
N ALA A 111 -4.90 -5.57 4.46
CA ALA A 111 -4.72 -5.46 5.90
C ALA A 111 -3.36 -4.89 6.33
N ASP A 112 -2.49 -4.51 5.39
CA ASP A 112 -1.20 -3.91 5.73
C ASP A 112 -1.39 -2.57 6.43
N GLY A 113 -0.47 -2.27 7.32
CA GLY A 113 -0.34 -0.93 7.88
C GLY A 113 0.05 0.05 6.77
N PHE A 114 -0.51 1.24 6.81
CA PHE A 114 -0.35 2.26 5.78
C PHE A 114 0.06 3.58 6.43
N ILE A 115 1.18 4.13 6.00
CA ILE A 115 1.75 5.38 6.48
C ILE A 115 1.91 6.31 5.28
N VAL A 116 1.48 7.55 5.41
CA VAL A 116 1.68 8.62 4.42
C VAL A 116 2.68 9.63 4.99
N LEU A 117 3.71 9.91 4.20
CA LEU A 117 4.79 10.82 4.55
C LEU A 117 4.72 12.10 3.72
N THR A 118 5.11 13.21 4.34
CA THR A 118 5.43 14.46 3.63
C THR A 118 6.71 14.29 2.81
N VAL A 119 7.05 15.30 2.02
CA VAL A 119 8.31 15.36 1.26
C VAL A 119 9.54 15.28 2.20
N ASP A 120 9.42 15.76 3.42
CA ASP A 120 10.50 15.76 4.41
C ASP A 120 10.60 14.46 5.22
N GLY A 121 9.64 13.53 5.05
CA GLY A 121 9.59 12.26 5.79
C GLY A 121 8.84 12.32 7.12
N ILE A 122 8.07 13.40 7.35
CA ILE A 122 7.19 13.53 8.52
C ILE A 122 5.93 12.70 8.27
N VAL A 123 5.47 11.97 9.28
CA VAL A 123 4.24 11.18 9.23
C VAL A 123 3.03 12.11 9.19
N ARG A 124 2.38 12.22 8.04
CA ARG A 124 1.12 12.93 7.86
C ARG A 124 -0.07 12.09 8.35
N TYR A 125 0.01 10.81 8.11
CA TYR A 125 -1.00 9.84 8.52
C TYR A 125 -0.38 8.47 8.77
N ALA A 126 -0.85 7.77 9.80
CA ALA A 126 -0.57 6.36 10.06
C ALA A 126 -1.88 5.63 10.37
N SER A 127 -2.13 4.52 9.68
CA SER A 127 -3.31 3.68 9.94
C SER A 127 -3.17 2.94 11.28
N PRO A 128 -4.28 2.50 11.89
CA PRO A 128 -4.23 1.71 13.12
C PRO A 128 -3.33 0.47 13.03
N ASN A 129 -3.33 -0.20 11.87
CA ASN A 129 -2.47 -1.36 11.65
C ASN A 129 -0.98 -0.97 11.59
N ALA A 130 -0.64 0.18 11.01
CA ALA A 130 0.73 0.69 11.02
C ALA A 130 1.19 1.01 12.45
N ILE A 131 0.37 1.73 13.22
CA ILE A 131 0.64 2.03 14.63
C ILE A 131 0.83 0.72 15.42
N SER A 132 -0.01 -0.29 15.17
CA SER A 132 0.11 -1.60 15.81
C SER A 132 1.42 -2.30 15.47
N CYS A 133 1.87 -2.29 14.21
CA CYS A 133 3.17 -2.82 13.80
C CYS A 133 4.32 -2.16 14.56
N PHE A 134 4.36 -0.84 14.61
CA PHE A 134 5.42 -0.11 15.29
C PHE A 134 5.38 -0.28 16.82
N ARG A 135 4.20 -0.41 17.42
CA ARG A 135 4.06 -0.74 18.85
C ARG A 135 4.64 -2.11 19.19
N ARG A 136 4.46 -3.11 18.33
CA ARG A 136 5.06 -4.44 18.51
C ARG A 136 6.58 -4.40 18.44
N LEU A 137 7.14 -3.51 17.63
CA LEU A 137 8.58 -3.25 17.59
C LEU A 137 9.08 -2.48 18.82
N GLY A 138 8.19 -2.00 19.69
CA GLY A 138 8.53 -1.28 20.92
C GLY A 138 8.33 0.24 20.86
N SER A 139 7.78 0.79 19.76
CA SER A 139 7.47 2.21 19.71
C SER A 139 6.33 2.58 20.63
N VAL A 140 6.50 3.68 21.37
CA VAL A 140 5.45 4.30 22.18
C VAL A 140 4.87 5.55 21.52
N SER A 141 5.40 5.94 20.36
CA SER A 141 5.02 7.12 19.61
C SER A 141 3.59 7.02 19.05
N THR A 142 2.92 8.15 18.94
CA THR A 142 1.67 8.31 18.15
C THR A 142 1.95 8.39 16.65
N MET A 143 3.21 8.52 16.26
CA MET A 143 3.77 8.64 14.92
C MET A 143 3.43 9.96 14.19
N GLN A 144 2.20 10.41 14.25
CA GLN A 144 1.75 11.57 13.48
C GLN A 144 2.48 12.85 13.89
N GLY A 145 3.04 13.57 12.91
CA GLY A 145 3.82 14.80 13.11
C GLY A 145 5.29 14.56 13.42
N GLU A 146 5.73 13.31 13.58
CA GLU A 146 7.14 12.95 13.84
C GLU A 146 7.82 12.48 12.55
N TYR A 147 9.15 12.55 12.52
CA TYR A 147 9.94 11.92 11.44
C TYR A 147 9.91 10.41 11.60
N LEU A 148 9.46 9.70 10.56
CA LEU A 148 9.38 8.23 10.62
C LEU A 148 10.77 7.60 10.82
N SER A 149 11.82 8.21 10.25
CA SER A 149 13.20 7.78 10.43
C SER A 149 13.66 7.85 11.89
N GLU A 150 13.28 8.88 12.63
CA GLU A 150 13.62 9.00 14.06
C GLU A 150 12.92 7.96 14.91
N ILE A 151 11.64 7.69 14.59
CA ILE A 151 10.87 6.63 15.26
C ILE A 151 11.56 5.27 15.04
N GLY A 152 11.94 4.97 13.79
CA GLY A 152 12.59 3.71 13.45
C GLY A 152 13.98 3.55 14.06
N THR A 153 14.79 4.61 14.04
CA THR A 153 16.16 4.57 14.62
C THR A 153 16.13 4.27 16.12
N LYS A 154 15.14 4.77 16.85
CA LYS A 154 14.98 4.50 18.30
C LYS A 154 14.63 3.04 18.61
N LEU A 155 14.20 2.25 17.61
CA LEU A 155 13.84 0.84 17.78
C LEU A 155 14.99 -0.12 17.56
N LEU A 156 16.11 0.35 17.02
CA LEU A 156 17.27 -0.45 16.65
C LEU A 156 18.38 -0.37 17.71
N HIS A 157 19.18 -1.43 17.77
CA HIS A 157 20.44 -1.43 18.50
C HIS A 157 21.58 -0.93 17.60
N GLU A 158 22.65 -0.35 18.17
CA GLU A 158 23.76 0.30 17.46
C GLU A 158 24.48 -0.57 16.41
N ASN A 159 24.36 -1.90 16.49
CA ASN A 159 25.00 -2.84 15.58
C ASN A 159 24.01 -3.60 14.67
N ASP A 160 22.80 -3.09 14.50
CA ASP A 160 21.81 -3.76 13.66
C ASP A 160 22.15 -3.56 12.17
N PRO A 161 22.30 -4.63 11.37
CA PRO A 161 22.65 -4.53 9.95
C PRO A 161 21.60 -3.77 9.11
N VAL A 162 20.38 -3.60 9.62
CA VAL A 162 19.31 -2.86 8.96
C VAL A 162 19.50 -1.34 9.07
N LEU A 163 20.39 -0.87 9.95
CA LEU A 163 20.68 0.57 10.13
C LEU A 163 21.07 1.28 8.82
N GLU A 164 21.71 0.60 7.88
CA GLU A 164 22.12 1.19 6.60
C GLU A 164 20.93 1.42 5.65
N THR A 165 19.97 0.51 5.62
CA THR A 165 18.84 0.54 4.67
C THR A 165 17.58 1.16 5.26
N LEU A 166 17.39 1.08 6.56
CA LEU A 166 16.19 1.54 7.24
C LEU A 166 15.91 3.04 7.03
N PRO A 167 16.89 3.96 7.11
CA PRO A 167 16.64 5.38 6.84
C PRO A 167 16.09 5.62 5.43
N LEU A 168 16.52 4.83 4.44
CA LEU A 168 16.02 4.95 3.08
C LEU A 168 14.54 4.52 2.97
N VAL A 169 14.19 3.38 3.60
CA VAL A 169 12.81 2.89 3.65
C VAL A 169 11.91 3.88 4.39
N LEU A 170 12.34 4.34 5.56
CA LEU A 170 11.53 5.21 6.41
C LEU A 170 11.44 6.66 5.90
N SER A 171 12.31 7.05 4.96
CA SER A 171 12.24 8.37 4.33
C SER A 171 11.15 8.50 3.27
N GLY A 172 10.67 7.39 2.70
CA GLY A 172 9.74 7.41 1.56
C GLY A 172 10.36 7.97 0.27
N LYS A 173 11.70 7.99 0.15
CA LYS A 173 12.40 8.60 -1.00
C LYS A 173 12.58 7.64 -2.17
N ALA A 174 12.56 6.35 -1.93
CA ALA A 174 12.80 5.33 -2.93
C ALA A 174 11.86 4.14 -2.75
N ALA A 175 11.70 3.35 -3.81
CA ALA A 175 10.96 2.09 -3.77
C ALA A 175 11.87 1.00 -3.21
N VAL A 176 11.77 0.73 -1.92
CA VAL A 176 12.64 -0.21 -1.19
C VAL A 176 11.81 -1.10 -0.28
N ASP A 177 12.17 -2.37 -0.25
CA ASP A 177 11.65 -3.35 0.71
C ASP A 177 12.69 -3.58 1.82
N SER A 178 12.23 -3.71 3.06
CA SER A 178 13.06 -4.04 4.22
C SER A 178 12.26 -4.84 5.25
N GLU A 179 12.97 -5.51 6.13
CA GLU A 179 12.39 -6.19 7.28
C GLU A 179 13.09 -5.69 8.54
N LEU A 180 12.32 -5.30 9.54
CA LEU A 180 12.82 -4.81 10.82
C LEU A 180 12.44 -5.79 11.92
N ASP A 181 13.46 -6.31 12.60
CA ASP A 181 13.34 -7.20 13.75
C ASP A 181 13.67 -6.44 15.04
N ALA A 182 12.71 -6.28 15.92
CA ALA A 182 12.93 -5.70 17.26
C ALA A 182 11.91 -6.26 18.25
N ASN A 183 12.28 -6.38 19.53
CA ASN A 183 11.40 -6.84 20.62
C ASN A 183 10.66 -8.16 20.33
N LYS A 184 11.31 -9.12 19.68
CA LYS A 184 10.74 -10.42 19.26
C LYS A 184 9.60 -10.28 18.22
N ALA A 185 9.46 -9.13 17.59
CA ALA A 185 8.56 -8.89 16.48
C ALA A 185 9.35 -8.64 15.21
N ALA A 186 8.83 -9.12 14.07
CA ALA A 186 9.36 -8.87 12.75
C ALA A 186 8.31 -8.12 11.92
N VAL A 187 8.69 -7.00 11.33
CA VAL A 187 7.82 -6.18 10.48
C VAL A 187 8.45 -6.01 9.11
N SER A 188 7.77 -6.53 8.10
CA SER A 188 8.11 -6.27 6.71
C SER A 188 7.60 -4.89 6.32
N MET A 189 8.45 -4.09 5.67
CA MET A 189 8.13 -2.74 5.23
C MET A 189 8.42 -2.57 3.75
N ARG A 190 7.58 -1.81 3.06
CA ARG A 190 7.77 -1.34 1.70
C ARG A 190 7.57 0.15 1.62
N SER A 191 8.55 0.86 1.12
CA SER A 191 8.49 2.28 0.80
C SER A 191 8.21 2.49 -0.67
N LEU A 192 7.39 3.48 -0.98
CA LEU A 192 7.13 3.95 -2.34
C LEU A 192 7.14 5.49 -2.35
N PRO A 193 7.92 6.14 -3.21
CA PRO A 193 7.85 7.58 -3.39
C PRO A 193 6.55 7.98 -4.06
N LEU A 194 5.99 9.12 -3.67
CA LEU A 194 4.89 9.76 -4.38
C LEU A 194 5.45 10.90 -5.22
N MET A 195 5.18 10.85 -6.52
CA MET A 195 5.71 11.78 -7.51
C MET A 195 4.59 12.52 -8.23
N ASP A 196 4.81 13.80 -8.53
CA ASP A 196 3.99 14.57 -9.47
C ASP A 196 4.84 15.05 -10.67
N ALA A 197 4.31 16.00 -11.44
CA ALA A 197 5.02 16.56 -12.59
C ALA A 197 6.28 17.36 -12.19
N ASN A 198 6.34 17.87 -10.97
CA ASN A 198 7.40 18.74 -10.47
C ASN A 198 8.43 17.97 -9.62
N GLY A 199 8.20 16.70 -9.36
CA GLY A 199 9.10 15.87 -8.57
C GLY A 199 8.41 15.11 -7.43
N ARG A 200 9.16 14.80 -6.39
CA ARG A 200 8.64 14.06 -5.24
C ARG A 200 7.82 14.97 -4.32
N VAL A 201 6.60 14.55 -4.03
CA VAL A 201 5.63 15.26 -3.16
C VAL A 201 5.40 14.57 -1.82
N GLY A 202 5.97 13.38 -1.63
CA GLY A 202 5.85 12.62 -0.39
C GLY A 202 6.30 11.18 -0.56
N GLY A 203 5.77 10.31 0.30
CA GLY A 203 5.99 8.87 0.21
C GLY A 203 4.89 8.11 0.95
N ILE A 204 4.83 6.82 0.70
CA ILE A 204 4.05 5.87 1.49
C ILE A 204 4.94 4.76 2.00
N VAL A 205 4.64 4.26 3.19
CA VAL A 205 5.24 3.05 3.74
C VAL A 205 4.13 2.09 4.09
N LEU A 206 4.19 0.91 3.49
CA LEU A 206 3.35 -0.23 3.85
C LEU A 206 4.12 -1.08 4.84
N CYS A 207 3.46 -1.56 5.89
CA CYS A 207 4.10 -2.39 6.88
C CYS A 207 3.19 -3.54 7.32
N ARG A 208 3.80 -4.70 7.63
CA ARG A 208 3.10 -5.91 8.04
C ARG A 208 3.90 -6.65 9.11
N ASP A 209 3.21 -7.07 10.14
CA ASP A 209 3.75 -8.03 11.09
C ASP A 209 3.94 -9.40 10.41
N VAL A 210 5.17 -9.88 10.41
CA VAL A 210 5.58 -11.17 9.83
C VAL A 210 6.20 -12.09 10.89
N SER A 211 6.03 -11.78 12.16
CA SER A 211 6.63 -12.50 13.31
C SER A 211 6.34 -14.00 13.31
N GLU A 212 5.13 -14.41 12.93
CA GLU A 212 4.74 -15.82 12.89
C GLU A 212 5.39 -16.58 11.72
N LEU A 213 5.58 -15.90 10.59
CA LEU A 213 6.21 -16.50 9.41
C LEU A 213 7.70 -16.80 9.64
N GLY A 214 8.39 -15.94 10.39
CA GLY A 214 9.79 -16.12 10.76
C GLY A 214 10.02 -17.24 11.76
N ARG A 215 9.09 -17.46 12.70
CA ARG A 215 9.17 -18.54 13.70
C ARG A 215 9.08 -19.91 13.05
N GLY A 216 8.14 -20.13 12.13
CA GLY A 216 7.99 -21.41 11.43
C GLY A 216 9.19 -21.79 10.57
N GLN A 217 9.94 -20.82 10.05
CA GLN A 217 11.16 -21.10 9.27
C GLN A 217 12.37 -21.43 10.16
N LYS A 218 12.53 -20.76 11.30
CA LYS A 218 13.59 -21.09 12.27
C LYS A 218 13.39 -22.47 12.89
N GLU A 219 12.15 -22.90 13.12
CA GLU A 219 11.84 -24.24 13.62
C GLU A 219 12.12 -25.34 12.58
N LEU A 220 11.96 -25.06 11.28
CA LEU A 220 12.31 -26.01 10.22
C LEU A 220 13.81 -26.14 10.04
N GLN A 221 14.57 -25.04 10.17
CA GLN A 221 16.04 -25.06 10.05
C GLN A 221 16.77 -25.68 11.26
N THR A 222 16.11 -25.80 12.42
CA THR A 222 16.69 -26.43 13.63
C THR A 222 16.41 -27.93 13.70
N ARG A 223 15.67 -28.49 12.73
CA ARG A 223 15.34 -29.94 12.68
C ARG A 223 16.18 -30.73 11.70
N ASP A 224 17.06 -30.08 10.95
CA ASP A 224 18.10 -30.70 10.10
C ASP A 224 19.47 -30.63 10.81
#